data_c0a1d41c5b3433b604b77f6a315bd790
#
_entry.id   c0a1d41c5b3433b604b77f6a315bd790
#
_cell.length_a   1.000
_cell.length_b   1.000
_cell.length_c   1.000
_cell.angle_alpha   90.00
_cell.angle_beta   90.00
_cell.angle_gamma   90.00
#
_symmetry.space_group_name_H-M   'P 1'
#
loop_
_entity.id
_entity.type
_entity.pdbx_description
1 polymer ?
#
loop_
_entity_poly.entity_id
_entity_poly.type
_entity_poly.pdbx_seq_one_letter_code
_entity_poly.pdbx_strand_id
1 'polypeptide(L)'
;MADRIDYYPDQLSGGQQQRVAIARALATNPEVILFDEPTSALDPELTGEVLDVMVKLAKEGITMVIVTHEMEFARNVADRIIFMEDGVVVEEGPADEILSNPKKEATKRFLRRILRNEEE
;
A
#
# COMPACT_ATOMS: atom_id res chain seq x y z
N MET A 1 -16.61 -15.07 -1.40
CA MET A 1 -15.96 -14.38 -0.26
C MET A 1 -16.70 -14.52 1.05
N ALA A 2 -18.04 -14.60 1.01
CA ALA A 2 -18.82 -14.78 2.25
C ALA A 2 -18.38 -16.02 3.04
N ASP A 3 -18.12 -17.11 2.36
CA ASP A 3 -17.68 -18.35 3.00
C ASP A 3 -16.34 -18.21 3.71
N ARG A 4 -15.47 -17.31 3.22
CA ARG A 4 -14.16 -17.09 3.77
C ARG A 4 -14.16 -16.31 5.09
N ILE A 5 -15.21 -15.54 5.31
CA ILE A 5 -15.34 -14.73 6.52
C ILE A 5 -15.50 -15.63 7.76
N ASP A 6 -16.06 -16.81 7.57
CA ASP A 6 -16.30 -17.73 8.66
C ASP A 6 -15.10 -18.61 9.01
N TYR A 7 -14.04 -18.59 8.18
CA TYR A 7 -12.84 -19.37 8.47
C TYR A 7 -11.97 -18.66 9.51
N TYR A 8 -11.27 -19.47 10.30
CA TYR A 8 -10.27 -18.96 11.23
C TYR A 8 -9.07 -18.43 10.43
N PRO A 9 -8.52 -17.27 10.82
CA PRO A 9 -7.39 -16.69 10.07
C PRO A 9 -6.18 -17.60 9.89
N ASP A 10 -5.89 -18.46 10.85
CA ASP A 10 -4.76 -19.37 10.78
C ASP A 10 -4.93 -20.50 9.74
N GLN A 11 -6.12 -20.68 9.21
CA GLN A 11 -6.40 -21.66 8.17
C GLN A 11 -6.18 -21.10 6.75
N LEU A 12 -5.87 -19.81 6.63
CA LEU A 12 -5.72 -19.14 5.36
C LEU A 12 -4.27 -18.73 5.13
N SER A 13 -3.86 -18.63 3.86
CA SER A 13 -2.56 -18.06 3.53
C SER A 13 -2.55 -16.57 3.88
N GLY A 14 -1.36 -15.96 3.95
CA GLY A 14 -1.24 -14.53 4.21
C GLY A 14 -2.01 -13.67 3.21
N GLY A 15 -1.94 -14.01 1.92
CA GLY A 15 -2.66 -13.30 0.88
C GLY A 15 -4.17 -13.45 1.02
N GLN A 16 -4.64 -14.65 1.35
CA GLN A 16 -6.05 -14.90 1.58
C GLN A 16 -6.57 -14.14 2.79
N GLN A 17 -5.79 -14.12 3.87
CA GLN A 17 -6.15 -13.36 5.07
C GLN A 17 -6.30 -11.88 4.75
N GLN A 18 -5.39 -11.34 3.96
CA GLN A 18 -5.44 -9.93 3.58
C GLN A 18 -6.65 -9.63 2.71
N ARG A 19 -6.98 -10.51 1.76
CA ARG A 19 -8.18 -10.33 0.92
C ARG A 19 -9.46 -10.38 1.75
N VAL A 20 -9.52 -11.27 2.73
CA VAL A 20 -10.67 -11.35 3.64
C VAL A 20 -10.80 -10.06 4.44
N ALA A 21 -9.68 -9.53 4.94
CA ALA A 21 -9.69 -8.26 5.67
C ALA A 21 -10.20 -7.12 4.79
N ILE A 22 -9.77 -7.06 3.52
CA ILE A 22 -10.24 -6.06 2.57
C ILE A 22 -11.74 -6.21 2.34
N ALA A 23 -12.21 -7.45 2.12
CA ALA A 23 -13.62 -7.72 1.90
C ALA A 23 -14.47 -7.29 3.08
N ARG A 24 -13.99 -7.53 4.30
CA ARG A 24 -14.69 -7.09 5.53
C ARG A 24 -14.78 -5.58 5.61
N ALA A 25 -13.69 -4.90 5.28
CA ALA A 25 -13.67 -3.44 5.28
C ALA A 25 -14.68 -2.90 4.27
N LEU A 26 -14.71 -3.46 3.06
CA LEU A 26 -15.63 -3.03 2.02
C LEU A 26 -17.10 -3.30 2.38
N ALA A 27 -17.36 -4.38 3.13
CA ALA A 27 -18.71 -4.73 3.53
C ALA A 27 -19.36 -3.68 4.41
N THR A 28 -18.56 -2.85 5.09
CA THR A 28 -19.08 -1.76 5.92
C THR A 28 -19.36 -0.48 5.13
N ASN A 29 -19.07 -0.49 3.83
CA ASN A 29 -19.25 0.65 2.93
C ASN A 29 -18.57 1.92 3.45
N PRO A 30 -17.26 1.87 3.71
CA PRO A 30 -16.55 2.99 4.33
C PRO A 30 -16.31 4.13 3.36
N GLU A 31 -16.10 5.34 3.89
CA GLU A 31 -15.70 6.49 3.09
C GLU A 31 -14.20 6.45 2.81
N VAL A 32 -13.41 5.93 3.74
CA VAL A 32 -11.95 5.84 3.62
C VAL A 32 -11.50 4.50 4.19
N ILE A 33 -10.56 3.87 3.50
CA ILE A 33 -9.95 2.63 3.98
C ILE A 33 -8.47 2.89 4.28
N LEU A 34 -8.01 2.45 5.44
CA LEU A 34 -6.61 2.55 5.82
C LEU A 34 -5.93 1.19 5.64
N PHE A 35 -4.83 1.18 4.90
CA PHE A 35 -3.97 0.01 4.75
C PHE A 35 -2.60 0.32 5.37
N ASP A 36 -2.21 -0.45 6.37
CA ASP A 36 -0.91 -0.27 7.04
C ASP A 36 0.02 -1.40 6.63
N GLU A 37 0.92 -1.11 5.70
CA GLU A 37 1.89 -2.06 5.15
C GLU A 37 1.24 -3.40 4.77
N PRO A 38 0.28 -3.38 3.84
CA PRO A 38 -0.55 -4.56 3.56
C PRO A 38 0.22 -5.76 3.04
N THR A 39 1.46 -5.57 2.59
CA THR A 39 2.26 -6.64 1.99
C THR A 39 3.49 -7.01 2.82
N SER A 40 3.70 -6.40 3.99
CA SER A 40 4.95 -6.52 4.74
C SER A 40 5.27 -7.95 5.21
N ALA A 41 4.25 -8.76 5.45
CA ALA A 41 4.43 -10.13 5.95
C ALA A 41 4.19 -11.19 4.88
N LEU A 42 4.05 -10.78 3.61
CA LEU A 42 3.73 -11.70 2.52
C LEU A 42 4.95 -12.01 1.68
N ASP A 43 4.97 -13.21 1.09
CA ASP A 43 5.99 -13.53 0.12
C ASP A 43 5.69 -12.83 -1.22
N PRO A 44 6.65 -12.77 -2.15
CA PRO A 44 6.49 -11.98 -3.39
C PRO A 44 5.28 -12.33 -4.24
N GLU A 45 4.90 -13.59 -4.31
CA GLU A 45 3.75 -13.99 -5.11
C GLU A 45 2.45 -13.45 -4.54
N LEU A 46 2.29 -13.57 -3.23
CA LEU A 46 1.11 -13.08 -2.54
C LEU A 46 1.05 -11.56 -2.52
N THR A 47 2.20 -10.92 -2.44
CA THR A 47 2.30 -9.46 -2.51
C THR A 47 1.66 -8.93 -3.79
N GLY A 48 2.00 -9.54 -4.94
CA GLY A 48 1.43 -9.13 -6.23
C GLY A 48 -0.09 -9.24 -6.25
N GLU A 49 -0.63 -10.32 -5.72
CA GLU A 49 -2.08 -10.52 -5.69
C GLU A 49 -2.81 -9.45 -4.87
N VAL A 50 -2.25 -9.12 -3.71
CA VAL A 50 -2.85 -8.11 -2.84
C VAL A 50 -2.76 -6.72 -3.48
N LEU A 51 -1.62 -6.39 -4.07
CA LEU A 51 -1.46 -5.11 -4.75
C LEU A 51 -2.42 -4.96 -5.93
N ASP A 52 -2.67 -6.04 -6.67
CA ASP A 52 -3.62 -6.01 -7.78
C ASP A 52 -5.03 -5.69 -7.32
N VAL A 53 -5.44 -6.24 -6.19
CA VAL A 53 -6.76 -5.93 -5.61
C VAL A 53 -6.84 -4.45 -5.26
N MET A 54 -5.77 -3.91 -4.66
CA MET A 54 -5.75 -2.50 -4.27
C MET A 54 -5.76 -1.57 -5.47
N VAL A 55 -5.09 -1.94 -6.56
CA VAL A 55 -5.13 -1.18 -7.81
C VAL A 55 -6.56 -1.12 -8.35
N LYS A 56 -7.28 -2.24 -8.32
CA LYS A 56 -8.66 -2.28 -8.76
C LYS A 56 -9.56 -1.37 -7.93
N LEU A 57 -9.37 -1.38 -6.61
CA LEU A 57 -10.14 -0.51 -5.73
C LEU A 57 -9.89 0.96 -6.01
N ALA A 58 -8.63 1.31 -6.28
CA ALA A 58 -8.27 2.68 -6.64
C ALA A 58 -8.96 3.12 -7.92
N LYS A 59 -9.02 2.25 -8.92
CA LYS A 59 -9.69 2.55 -10.19
C LYS A 59 -11.19 2.73 -10.03
N GLU A 60 -11.78 2.10 -9.02
CA GLU A 60 -13.19 2.26 -8.70
C GLU A 60 -13.49 3.55 -7.95
N GLY A 61 -12.46 4.33 -7.62
CA GLY A 61 -12.64 5.62 -6.96
C GLY A 61 -12.74 5.56 -5.46
N ILE A 62 -12.38 4.43 -4.85
CA ILE A 62 -12.40 4.29 -3.40
C ILE A 62 -11.24 5.08 -2.79
N THR A 63 -11.53 5.90 -1.81
CA THR A 63 -10.49 6.67 -1.13
C THR A 63 -9.72 5.78 -0.16
N MET A 64 -8.39 5.76 -0.31
CA MET A 64 -7.53 4.92 0.51
C MET A 64 -6.35 5.71 1.04
N VAL A 65 -5.95 5.40 2.27
CA VAL A 65 -4.68 5.85 2.83
C VAL A 65 -3.81 4.61 3.00
N ILE A 66 -2.65 4.61 2.37
CA ILE A 66 -1.78 3.43 2.33
C ILE A 66 -0.41 3.78 2.88
N VAL A 67 0.00 3.04 3.92
CA VAL A 67 1.37 3.15 4.46
C VAL A 67 2.16 2.00 3.83
N THR A 68 3.20 2.32 3.06
CA THR A 68 3.93 1.30 2.33
C THR A 68 5.35 1.75 1.98
N HIS A 69 6.23 0.78 1.79
CA HIS A 69 7.57 0.97 1.22
C HIS A 69 7.62 0.50 -0.24
N GLU A 70 6.51 0.04 -0.78
CA GLU A 70 6.43 -0.43 -2.17
C GLU A 70 6.28 0.75 -3.12
N MET A 71 7.40 1.27 -3.61
CA MET A 71 7.41 2.51 -4.40
C MET A 71 6.84 2.33 -5.81
N GLU A 72 7.02 1.17 -6.41
CA GLU A 72 6.41 0.87 -7.71
C GLU A 72 4.89 0.92 -7.62
N PHE A 73 4.35 0.28 -6.57
CA PHE A 73 2.92 0.30 -6.31
C PHE A 73 2.43 1.74 -6.06
N ALA A 74 3.16 2.49 -5.22
CA ALA A 74 2.79 3.86 -4.93
C ALA A 74 2.75 4.72 -6.19
N ARG A 75 3.72 4.54 -7.08
CA ARG A 75 3.77 5.28 -8.35
C ARG A 75 2.55 5.01 -9.22
N ASN A 76 2.10 3.75 -9.25
CA ASN A 76 0.99 3.34 -10.11
C ASN A 76 -0.38 3.71 -9.57
N VAL A 77 -0.52 3.83 -8.26
CA VAL A 77 -1.82 3.93 -7.58
C VAL A 77 -2.05 5.27 -6.91
N ALA A 78 -1.03 5.86 -6.32
CA ALA A 78 -1.19 7.04 -5.49
C ALA A 78 -1.42 8.29 -6.32
N ASP A 79 -2.37 9.11 -5.90
CA ASP A 79 -2.54 10.46 -6.43
C ASP A 79 -1.59 11.42 -5.74
N ARG A 80 -1.41 11.24 -4.43
CA ARG A 80 -0.52 12.06 -3.62
C ARG A 80 0.31 11.17 -2.71
N ILE A 81 1.52 11.63 -2.41
CA ILE A 81 2.42 10.94 -1.50
C ILE A 81 2.79 11.88 -0.36
N ILE A 82 2.80 11.32 0.84
CA ILE A 82 3.22 12.02 2.05
C ILE A 82 4.41 11.24 2.61
N PHE A 83 5.58 11.89 2.60
CA PHE A 83 6.78 11.28 3.18
C PHE A 83 6.93 11.73 4.63
N MET A 84 7.05 10.75 5.53
CA MET A 84 7.17 11.03 6.95
C MET A 84 8.47 10.45 7.51
N GLU A 85 9.04 11.14 8.47
CA GLU A 85 10.22 10.68 9.18
C GLU A 85 10.11 11.10 10.64
N ASP A 86 10.35 10.17 11.55
CA ASP A 86 10.27 10.43 13.00
C ASP A 86 8.94 11.04 13.44
N GLY A 87 7.85 10.57 12.83
CA GLY A 87 6.51 11.03 13.18
C GLY A 87 6.13 12.39 12.65
N VAL A 88 6.95 12.97 11.76
CA VAL A 88 6.72 14.30 11.21
C VAL A 88 6.62 14.22 9.69
N VAL A 89 5.70 15.00 9.11
CA VAL A 89 5.62 15.12 7.66
C VAL A 89 6.82 15.93 7.16
N VAL A 90 7.61 15.33 6.30
CA VAL A 90 8.80 15.95 5.72
C VAL A 90 8.48 16.61 4.39
N GLU A 91 7.72 15.90 3.55
CA GLU A 91 7.40 16.38 2.22
C GLU A 91 6.10 15.74 1.76
N GLU A 92 5.26 16.50 1.03
CA GLU A 92 4.08 15.92 0.41
C GLU A 92 3.80 16.60 -0.93
N GLY A 93 3.12 15.88 -1.80
CA GLY A 93 2.77 16.42 -3.11
C GLY A 93 2.23 15.35 -4.03
N PRO A 94 2.00 15.71 -5.30
CA PRO A 94 1.60 14.73 -6.30
C PRO A 94 2.63 13.61 -6.40
N ALA A 95 2.15 12.38 -6.61
CA ALA A 95 3.03 11.20 -6.63
C ALA A 95 4.18 11.35 -7.63
N ASP A 96 3.89 11.85 -8.83
CA ASP A 96 4.91 12.01 -9.85
C ASP A 96 6.04 12.94 -9.40
N GLU A 97 5.71 14.04 -8.73
CA GLU A 97 6.71 14.98 -8.26
C GLU A 97 7.56 14.41 -7.14
N ILE A 98 6.92 13.77 -6.16
CA ILE A 98 7.64 13.22 -5.01
C ILE A 98 8.60 12.09 -5.44
N LEU A 99 8.17 11.23 -6.35
CA LEU A 99 8.96 10.09 -6.76
C LEU A 99 10.01 10.42 -7.81
N SER A 100 9.75 11.42 -8.65
CA SER A 100 10.68 11.78 -9.74
C SER A 100 11.57 12.96 -9.41
N ASN A 101 11.10 13.88 -8.60
CA ASN A 101 11.84 15.12 -8.31
C ASN A 101 11.59 15.58 -6.87
N PRO A 102 11.98 14.76 -5.87
CA PRO A 102 11.81 15.16 -4.48
C PRO A 102 12.66 16.38 -4.15
N LYS A 103 12.15 17.24 -3.30
CA LYS A 103 12.83 18.51 -2.94
C LYS A 103 13.63 18.42 -1.67
N LYS A 104 13.21 17.57 -0.74
CA LYS A 104 13.87 17.45 0.57
C LYS A 104 14.96 16.37 0.54
N GLU A 105 16.06 16.65 1.22
CA GLU A 105 17.17 15.69 1.30
C GLU A 105 16.77 14.36 1.93
N ALA A 106 15.94 14.41 2.96
CA ALA A 106 15.49 13.18 3.62
C ALA A 106 14.70 12.28 2.66
N THR A 107 13.85 12.88 1.83
CA THR A 107 13.09 12.16 0.82
C THR A 107 14.03 11.55 -0.22
N LYS A 108 15.00 12.32 -0.67
CA LYS A 108 15.98 11.85 -1.67
C LYS A 108 16.78 10.66 -1.14
N ARG A 109 17.21 10.73 0.12
CA ARG A 109 17.96 9.63 0.74
C ARG A 109 17.11 8.37 0.87
N PHE A 110 15.87 8.53 1.27
CA PHE A 110 14.94 7.41 1.39
C PHE A 110 14.73 6.72 0.05
N LEU A 111 14.46 7.49 -1.00
CA LEU A 111 14.22 6.92 -2.31
C LEU A 111 15.45 6.23 -2.89
N ARG A 112 16.63 6.82 -2.70
CA ARG A 112 17.88 6.19 -3.14
C ARG A 112 18.09 4.83 -2.47
N ARG A 113 17.79 4.74 -1.17
CA ARG A 113 17.95 3.50 -0.42
C ARG A 113 16.98 2.43 -0.89
N ILE A 114 15.72 2.80 -1.11
CA ILE A 114 14.69 1.87 -1.59
C ILE A 114 15.03 1.37 -3.00
N LEU A 115 15.41 2.25 -3.91
CA LEU A 115 15.75 1.87 -5.28
C LEU A 115 16.99 0.96 -5.32
N ARG A 116 17.97 1.22 -4.47
CA ARG A 116 19.16 0.37 -4.37
C ARG A 116 18.77 -1.05 -3.95
N ASN A 117 17.88 -1.18 -2.97
CA ASN A 117 17.44 -2.49 -2.51
C ASN A 117 16.67 -3.23 -3.60
N GLU A 118 15.89 -2.52 -4.40
CA GLU A 118 15.13 -3.14 -5.49
C GLU A 118 16.04 -3.63 -6.61
N GLU A 119 17.19 -3.00 -6.80
CA GLU A 119 18.16 -3.41 -7.83
C GLU A 119 18.95 -4.66 -7.43
N GLU A 120 19.06 -4.94 -6.17
CA GLU A 120 19.72 -6.13 -5.66
C GLU A 120 18.79 -7.34 -5.65
#